data_9bc66ecd9752c05e4685d61816fe1402
#
_entry.id   9bc66ecd9752c05e4685d61816fe1402
#
_cell.length_a   1.000
_cell.length_b   1.000
_cell.length_c   1.000
_cell.angle_alpha   90.00
_cell.angle_beta   90.00
_cell.angle_gamma   90.00
#
_symmetry.space_group_name_H-M   'P 1'
#
loop_
_entity.id
_entity.type
_entity.pdbx_description
1 polymer ?
#
loop_
_entity_poly.entity_id
_entity_poly.type
_entity_poly.pdbx_seq_one_letter_code
_entity_poly.pdbx_strand_id
1 'polypeptide(L)'
;MITIKKIAEIANVSPGTVDRIIHNRGQVSQENVDKVNAIIKEFGFKKNIFASNLAFNKKFHFVVFLPKNEGLEYWQTVINGIEKASEEFSRFGVSIDYHFYKYDSASFKKMASKVLEIECDGLLFAPIFKEDSIFFLNEFKKKKIPVVMIDSNIKEIEGVSYIGQDAHQSGYLAGRLISFAKKNENKVLIIKITREIENTSVYLQRIKGFYSFFEDHEELTNFKFTEINIKDSDVKKLDTKMFEEVDSVFIPNSRIHIVAQFLKEKNIKGIRIVGYDLLKKNIQFLEDGTIDFLIHQKPEEQGYMGISHLYKKLVLKEDVKNMIYMPLEILVKENYSYSQQNKL
;
A
#
# COMPACT_ATOMS: atom_id res chain seq x y z
N MET A 1 33.48 15.66 0.07
CA MET A 1 33.12 14.54 0.98
C MET A 1 34.44 13.85 1.37
N ILE A 2 34.72 13.69 2.66
CA ILE A 2 35.94 13.05 3.13
C ILE A 2 35.92 11.54 2.80
N THR A 3 37.06 10.96 2.47
CA THR A 3 37.22 9.54 2.12
C THR A 3 37.88 8.75 3.26
N ILE A 4 37.70 7.40 3.28
CA ILE A 4 38.35 6.50 4.25
C ILE A 4 39.87 6.72 4.24
N LYS A 5 40.48 6.92 3.06
CA LYS A 5 41.91 7.22 2.95
C LYS A 5 42.28 8.53 3.66
N LYS A 6 41.46 9.57 3.50
CA LYS A 6 41.73 10.87 4.13
C LYS A 6 41.52 10.83 5.64
N ILE A 7 40.52 10.08 6.12
CA ILE A 7 40.33 9.82 7.56
C ILE A 7 41.55 9.09 8.14
N ALA A 8 42.06 8.08 7.43
CA ALA A 8 43.25 7.33 7.82
C ALA A 8 44.48 8.22 7.94
N GLU A 9 44.68 9.12 6.97
CA GLU A 9 45.79 10.12 7.02
C GLU A 9 45.66 11.04 8.24
N ILE A 10 44.49 11.63 8.49
CA ILE A 10 44.24 12.55 9.62
C ILE A 10 44.40 11.84 10.96
N ALA A 11 43.89 10.61 11.09
CA ALA A 11 43.99 9.81 12.30
C ALA A 11 45.37 9.17 12.52
N ASN A 12 46.26 9.24 11.52
CA ASN A 12 47.55 8.57 11.48
C ASN A 12 47.45 7.05 11.71
N VAL A 13 46.49 6.41 11.01
CA VAL A 13 46.28 4.95 11.03
C VAL A 13 46.16 4.40 9.60
N SER A 14 46.22 3.08 9.45
CA SER A 14 45.99 2.49 8.13
C SER A 14 44.54 2.61 7.68
N PRO A 15 44.25 2.70 6.35
CA PRO A 15 42.89 2.62 5.83
C PRO A 15 42.11 1.37 6.30
N GLY A 16 42.83 0.24 6.46
CA GLY A 16 42.27 -0.99 7.02
C GLY A 16 41.85 -0.88 8.49
N THR A 17 42.54 -0.04 9.28
CA THR A 17 42.18 0.26 10.67
C THR A 17 40.90 1.09 10.71
N VAL A 18 40.78 2.11 9.86
CA VAL A 18 39.54 2.90 9.72
C VAL A 18 38.38 2.03 9.30
N ASP A 19 38.59 1.14 8.33
CA ASP A 19 37.57 0.20 7.87
C ASP A 19 37.09 -0.74 9.00
N ARG A 20 38.02 -1.27 9.82
CA ARG A 20 37.64 -2.11 10.98
C ARG A 20 36.83 -1.34 12.01
N ILE A 21 37.20 -0.09 12.30
CA ILE A 21 36.47 0.77 13.25
C ILE A 21 35.04 1.06 12.74
N ILE A 22 34.93 1.48 11.48
CA ILE A 22 33.62 1.77 10.85
C ILE A 22 32.70 0.54 10.85
N HIS A 23 33.28 -0.66 10.76
CA HIS A 23 32.52 -1.91 10.68
C HIS A 23 32.46 -2.70 11.99
N ASN A 24 33.00 -2.15 13.09
CA ASN A 24 33.12 -2.84 14.37
C ASN A 24 33.77 -4.24 14.24
N ARG A 25 34.81 -4.37 13.41
CA ARG A 25 35.50 -5.63 13.14
C ARG A 25 36.87 -5.67 13.73
N GLY A 26 37.18 -6.73 14.49
CA GLY A 26 38.51 -7.00 15.03
C GLY A 26 38.86 -6.15 16.24
N GLN A 27 40.02 -6.46 16.84
CA GLN A 27 40.55 -5.70 17.98
C GLN A 27 41.34 -4.48 17.46
N VAL A 28 40.87 -3.29 17.80
CA VAL A 28 41.53 -2.01 17.57
C VAL A 28 41.65 -1.32 18.92
N SER A 29 42.77 -0.65 19.17
CA SER A 29 42.96 0.08 20.44
C SER A 29 41.90 1.16 20.63
N GLN A 30 41.41 1.35 21.84
CA GLN A 30 40.38 2.35 22.14
C GLN A 30 40.80 3.75 21.72
N GLU A 31 42.06 4.09 21.86
CA GLU A 31 42.63 5.36 21.42
C GLU A 31 42.41 5.62 19.92
N ASN A 32 42.64 4.61 19.07
CA ASN A 32 42.42 4.72 17.63
C ASN A 32 40.93 4.79 17.28
N VAL A 33 40.08 4.06 18.04
CA VAL A 33 38.64 4.13 17.88
C VAL A 33 38.14 5.56 18.16
N ASP A 34 38.58 6.17 19.26
CA ASP A 34 38.15 7.50 19.66
C ASP A 34 38.65 8.58 18.67
N LYS A 35 39.90 8.50 18.23
CA LYS A 35 40.47 9.40 17.19
C LYS A 35 39.66 9.34 15.89
N VAL A 36 39.43 8.15 15.37
CA VAL A 36 38.75 7.98 14.10
C VAL A 36 37.27 8.43 14.22
N ASN A 37 36.58 8.10 15.31
CA ASN A 37 35.21 8.54 15.55
C ASN A 37 35.08 10.07 15.68
N ALA A 38 36.04 10.74 16.32
CA ALA A 38 36.08 12.19 16.39
C ALA A 38 36.16 12.82 14.98
N ILE A 39 37.06 12.31 14.13
CA ILE A 39 37.22 12.77 12.74
C ILE A 39 35.98 12.50 11.91
N ILE A 40 35.37 11.30 12.04
CA ILE A 40 34.12 10.94 11.37
C ILE A 40 33.01 11.95 11.74
N LYS A 41 32.91 12.31 13.01
CA LYS A 41 31.91 13.27 13.53
C LYS A 41 32.22 14.69 13.04
N GLU A 42 33.45 15.14 13.10
CA GLU A 42 33.89 16.50 12.70
C GLU A 42 33.64 16.75 11.20
N PHE A 43 33.99 15.79 10.34
CA PHE A 43 33.89 15.94 8.89
C PHE A 43 32.55 15.41 8.32
N GLY A 44 31.65 14.94 9.17
CA GLY A 44 30.32 14.41 8.73
C GLY A 44 30.46 13.24 7.76
N PHE A 45 31.46 12.35 7.96
CA PHE A 45 31.63 11.19 7.08
C PHE A 45 30.43 10.28 7.11
N LYS A 46 29.80 10.13 5.97
CA LYS A 46 28.77 9.10 5.75
C LYS A 46 29.38 7.99 4.91
N LYS A 47 29.30 6.77 5.43
CA LYS A 47 29.73 5.56 4.70
C LYS A 47 29.08 5.52 3.33
N ASN A 48 29.88 5.45 2.28
CA ASN A 48 29.33 5.19 0.96
C ASN A 48 28.97 3.71 0.82
N ILE A 49 27.75 3.38 1.26
CA ILE A 49 27.21 2.02 1.23
C ILE A 49 27.16 1.50 -0.21
N PHE A 50 26.94 2.40 -1.18
CA PHE A 50 26.92 2.05 -2.61
C PHE A 50 28.29 1.55 -3.09
N ALA A 51 29.37 2.28 -2.76
CA ALA A 51 30.73 1.85 -3.11
C ALA A 51 31.08 0.52 -2.42
N SER A 52 30.67 0.33 -1.18
CA SER A 52 30.87 -0.93 -0.44
C SER A 52 30.11 -2.09 -1.06
N ASN A 53 28.84 -1.93 -1.37
CA ASN A 53 28.01 -3.00 -1.98
C ASN A 53 28.48 -3.34 -3.40
N LEU A 54 28.89 -2.32 -4.18
CA LEU A 54 29.47 -2.53 -5.51
C LEU A 54 30.81 -3.28 -5.45
N ALA A 55 31.68 -2.92 -4.50
CA ALA A 55 32.98 -3.57 -4.29
C ALA A 55 32.83 -5.04 -3.87
N PHE A 56 31.78 -5.38 -3.12
CA PHE A 56 31.49 -6.75 -2.68
C PHE A 56 30.54 -7.52 -3.61
N ASN A 57 30.11 -6.91 -4.73
CA ASN A 57 29.17 -7.51 -5.70
C ASN A 57 27.93 -8.12 -5.01
N LYS A 58 27.44 -7.45 -3.95
CA LYS A 58 26.35 -7.95 -3.11
C LYS A 58 25.04 -7.83 -3.85
N LYS A 59 24.37 -8.95 -4.02
CA LYS A 59 23.03 -9.05 -4.63
C LYS A 59 21.98 -9.16 -3.54
N PHE A 60 20.81 -8.60 -3.80
CA PHE A 60 19.64 -8.69 -2.95
C PHE A 60 18.48 -9.21 -3.78
N HIS A 61 17.82 -10.22 -3.27
CA HIS A 61 16.68 -10.86 -3.92
C HIS A 61 15.40 -10.53 -3.15
N PHE A 62 14.50 -9.78 -3.75
CA PHE A 62 13.20 -9.47 -3.18
C PHE A 62 12.11 -10.30 -3.88
N VAL A 63 11.18 -10.80 -3.09
CA VAL A 63 10.00 -11.48 -3.60
C VAL A 63 8.79 -10.55 -3.47
N VAL A 64 7.99 -10.49 -4.53
CA VAL A 64 6.71 -9.80 -4.60
C VAL A 64 5.61 -10.84 -4.65
N PHE A 65 4.69 -10.80 -3.66
CA PHE A 65 3.59 -11.76 -3.56
C PHE A 65 2.26 -11.01 -3.53
N LEU A 66 1.57 -10.97 -4.67
CA LEU A 66 0.38 -10.16 -4.92
C LEU A 66 -0.76 -10.99 -5.54
N PRO A 67 -2.00 -10.47 -5.47
CA PRO A 67 -3.09 -10.99 -6.29
C PRO A 67 -2.77 -10.86 -7.78
N LYS A 68 -3.21 -11.86 -8.55
CA LYS A 68 -3.09 -11.84 -10.00
C LYS A 68 -3.99 -10.75 -10.59
N ASN A 69 -3.43 -10.01 -11.53
CA ASN A 69 -4.20 -9.04 -12.31
C ASN A 69 -5.11 -9.78 -13.32
N GLU A 70 -6.28 -10.20 -12.90
CA GLU A 70 -7.31 -10.79 -13.76
C GLU A 70 -8.33 -9.73 -14.19
N GLY A 71 -7.86 -8.71 -14.92
CA GLY A 71 -8.68 -7.58 -15.34
C GLY A 71 -8.94 -6.55 -14.22
N LEU A 72 -8.17 -6.59 -13.13
CA LEU A 72 -8.19 -5.60 -12.06
C LEU A 72 -7.08 -4.58 -12.30
N GLU A 73 -7.43 -3.47 -12.90
CA GLU A 73 -6.51 -2.34 -13.18
C GLU A 73 -5.76 -1.88 -11.92
N TYR A 74 -6.36 -2.00 -10.73
CA TYR A 74 -5.73 -1.65 -9.45
C TYR A 74 -4.38 -2.35 -9.25
N TRP A 75 -4.34 -3.68 -9.38
CA TRP A 75 -3.09 -4.42 -9.17
C TRP A 75 -2.06 -4.18 -10.27
N GLN A 76 -2.51 -3.90 -11.50
CA GLN A 76 -1.58 -3.47 -12.54
C GLN A 76 -0.90 -2.15 -12.17
N THR A 77 -1.66 -1.22 -11.58
CA THR A 77 -1.10 0.06 -11.14
C THR A 77 -0.08 -0.12 -10.00
N VAL A 78 -0.34 -1.03 -9.07
CA VAL A 78 0.66 -1.43 -8.04
C VAL A 78 1.92 -1.99 -8.68
N ILE A 79 1.77 -2.92 -9.65
CA ILE A 79 2.90 -3.54 -10.36
C ILE A 79 3.72 -2.48 -11.09
N ASN A 80 3.11 -1.52 -11.76
CA ASN A 80 3.82 -0.42 -12.43
C ASN A 80 4.74 0.35 -11.47
N GLY A 81 4.28 0.60 -10.24
CA GLY A 81 5.10 1.22 -9.21
C GLY A 81 6.29 0.35 -8.76
N ILE A 82 6.05 -0.96 -8.65
CA ILE A 82 7.11 -1.93 -8.33
C ILE A 82 8.15 -1.98 -9.46
N GLU A 83 7.72 -1.97 -10.72
CA GLU A 83 8.61 -1.99 -11.89
C GLU A 83 9.49 -0.74 -11.94
N LYS A 84 8.95 0.45 -11.67
CA LYS A 84 9.76 1.68 -11.54
C LYS A 84 10.83 1.56 -10.47
N ALA A 85 10.48 1.03 -9.30
CA ALA A 85 11.43 0.79 -8.23
C ALA A 85 12.47 -0.27 -8.63
N SER A 86 12.06 -1.31 -9.35
CA SER A 86 12.95 -2.36 -9.86
C SER A 86 13.99 -1.80 -10.84
N GLU A 87 13.55 -0.97 -11.79
CA GLU A 87 14.45 -0.29 -12.73
C GLU A 87 15.47 0.59 -12.00
N GLU A 88 15.01 1.38 -11.02
CA GLU A 88 15.88 2.28 -10.25
C GLU A 88 16.89 1.51 -9.40
N PHE A 89 16.48 0.43 -8.71
CA PHE A 89 17.33 -0.25 -7.74
C PHE A 89 18.12 -1.44 -8.30
N SER A 90 17.84 -1.88 -9.54
CA SER A 90 18.58 -2.95 -10.22
C SER A 90 20.10 -2.68 -10.30
N ARG A 91 20.47 -1.43 -10.59
CA ARG A 91 21.86 -0.97 -10.62
C ARG A 91 22.59 -1.09 -9.28
N PHE A 92 21.86 -1.27 -8.19
CA PHE A 92 22.40 -1.46 -6.83
C PHE A 92 22.36 -2.93 -6.39
N GLY A 93 22.16 -3.85 -7.34
CA GLY A 93 22.16 -5.29 -7.10
C GLY A 93 20.85 -5.86 -6.58
N VAL A 94 19.73 -5.12 -6.70
CA VAL A 94 18.40 -5.61 -6.35
C VAL A 94 17.80 -6.36 -7.54
N SER A 95 17.29 -7.57 -7.30
CA SER A 95 16.46 -8.35 -8.22
C SER A 95 15.10 -8.61 -7.59
N ILE A 96 14.05 -8.71 -8.41
CA ILE A 96 12.67 -8.90 -7.95
C ILE A 96 12.06 -10.07 -8.69
N ASP A 97 11.51 -11.03 -7.93
CA ASP A 97 10.71 -12.13 -8.43
C ASP A 97 9.24 -11.94 -8.08
N TYR A 98 8.37 -12.13 -9.08
CA TYR A 98 6.94 -11.91 -8.95
C TYR A 98 6.21 -13.25 -8.81
N HIS A 99 5.39 -13.36 -7.76
CA HIS A 99 4.51 -14.49 -7.50
C HIS A 99 3.08 -13.99 -7.33
N PHE A 100 2.16 -14.61 -8.07
CA PHE A 100 0.77 -14.17 -8.09
C PHE A 100 -0.16 -15.29 -7.66
N TYR A 101 -1.16 -14.95 -6.84
CA TYR A 101 -2.25 -15.84 -6.48
C TYR A 101 -3.59 -15.33 -7.02
N LYS A 102 -4.52 -16.24 -7.31
CA LYS A 102 -5.89 -15.88 -7.68
C LYS A 102 -6.67 -15.42 -6.44
N TYR A 103 -7.79 -14.72 -6.67
CA TYR A 103 -8.68 -14.27 -5.60
C TYR A 103 -9.47 -15.42 -4.96
N ASP A 104 -8.80 -16.50 -4.58
CA ASP A 104 -9.33 -17.62 -3.83
C ASP A 104 -8.30 -18.12 -2.81
N SER A 105 -8.77 -18.57 -1.62
CA SER A 105 -7.92 -19.03 -0.51
C SER A 105 -7.07 -20.25 -0.89
N ALA A 106 -7.58 -21.15 -1.73
CA ALA A 106 -6.83 -22.35 -2.14
C ALA A 106 -5.62 -21.98 -3.02
N SER A 107 -5.81 -21.08 -3.99
CA SER A 107 -4.71 -20.53 -4.81
C SER A 107 -3.71 -19.77 -3.95
N PHE A 108 -4.18 -18.95 -3.00
CA PHE A 108 -3.33 -18.25 -2.06
C PHE A 108 -2.42 -19.23 -1.28
N LYS A 109 -3.01 -20.21 -0.59
CA LYS A 109 -2.27 -21.21 0.20
C LYS A 109 -1.25 -21.97 -0.63
N LYS A 110 -1.65 -22.43 -1.82
CA LYS A 110 -0.76 -23.14 -2.75
C LYS A 110 0.44 -22.29 -3.17
N MET A 111 0.23 -21.01 -3.46
CA MET A 111 1.30 -20.12 -3.87
C MET A 111 2.14 -19.66 -2.67
N ALA A 112 1.51 -19.40 -1.52
CA ALA A 112 2.20 -19.06 -0.28
C ALA A 112 3.19 -20.14 0.15
N SER A 113 2.81 -21.43 0.06
CA SER A 113 3.72 -22.55 0.33
C SER A 113 4.94 -22.53 -0.59
N LYS A 114 4.77 -22.23 -1.88
CA LYS A 114 5.89 -22.11 -2.82
C LYS A 114 6.80 -20.93 -2.47
N VAL A 115 6.20 -19.77 -2.15
CA VAL A 115 6.97 -18.57 -1.79
C VAL A 115 7.75 -18.78 -0.50
N LEU A 116 7.25 -19.59 0.43
CA LEU A 116 7.97 -19.95 1.64
C LEU A 116 9.24 -20.79 1.37
N GLU A 117 9.33 -21.49 0.24
CA GLU A 117 10.51 -22.28 -0.14
C GLU A 117 11.59 -21.43 -0.83
N ILE A 118 11.27 -20.21 -1.24
CA ILE A 118 12.20 -19.34 -1.95
C ILE A 118 13.15 -18.67 -0.95
N GLU A 119 14.44 -18.75 -1.26
CA GLU A 119 15.45 -17.96 -0.54
C GLU A 119 15.39 -16.50 -1.03
N CYS A 120 15.01 -15.59 -0.14
CA CYS A 120 14.95 -14.17 -0.44
C CYS A 120 15.42 -13.32 0.75
N ASP A 121 15.85 -12.09 0.45
CA ASP A 121 16.27 -11.12 1.46
C ASP A 121 15.09 -10.31 2.03
N GLY A 122 13.99 -10.19 1.28
CA GLY A 122 12.81 -9.42 1.67
C GLY A 122 11.58 -9.76 0.87
N LEU A 123 10.41 -9.53 1.46
CA LEU A 123 9.10 -9.82 0.87
C LEU A 123 8.25 -8.56 0.81
N LEU A 124 7.69 -8.24 -0.36
CA LEU A 124 6.56 -7.32 -0.53
C LEU A 124 5.28 -8.13 -0.69
N PHE A 125 4.28 -7.88 0.14
CA PHE A 125 3.11 -8.74 0.26
C PHE A 125 1.79 -7.96 0.40
N ALA A 126 0.74 -8.39 -0.30
CA ALA A 126 -0.62 -7.89 -0.11
C ALA A 126 -1.49 -8.96 0.58
N PRO A 127 -1.80 -8.83 1.89
CA PRO A 127 -2.50 -9.85 2.68
C PRO A 127 -4.03 -9.75 2.52
N ILE A 128 -4.59 -10.22 1.42
CA ILE A 128 -6.04 -10.16 1.16
C ILE A 128 -6.81 -11.16 2.05
N PHE A 129 -6.30 -12.36 2.24
CA PHE A 129 -6.91 -13.40 3.07
C PHE A 129 -6.32 -13.33 4.48
N LYS A 130 -6.98 -12.64 5.40
CA LYS A 130 -6.43 -12.31 6.73
C LYS A 130 -5.89 -13.53 7.48
N GLU A 131 -6.72 -14.56 7.68
CA GLU A 131 -6.36 -15.76 8.47
C GLU A 131 -5.18 -16.51 7.87
N ASP A 132 -5.24 -16.78 6.57
CA ASP A 132 -4.17 -17.47 5.85
C ASP A 132 -2.88 -16.64 5.83
N SER A 133 -3.02 -15.32 5.73
CA SER A 133 -1.89 -14.39 5.74
C SER A 133 -1.18 -14.34 7.10
N ILE A 134 -1.91 -14.46 8.22
CA ILE A 134 -1.33 -14.51 9.56
C ILE A 134 -0.39 -15.71 9.69
N PHE A 135 -0.83 -16.90 9.26
CA PHE A 135 -0.01 -18.10 9.25
C PHE A 135 1.27 -17.89 8.41
N PHE A 136 1.11 -17.42 7.18
CA PHE A 136 2.20 -17.17 6.25
C PHE A 136 3.23 -16.16 6.77
N LEU A 137 2.78 -15.05 7.33
CA LEU A 137 3.63 -14.01 7.90
C LEU A 137 4.44 -14.52 9.11
N ASN A 138 3.83 -15.37 9.95
CA ASN A 138 4.53 -15.99 11.08
C ASN A 138 5.68 -16.90 10.61
N GLU A 139 5.51 -17.64 9.51
CA GLU A 139 6.59 -18.45 8.94
C GLU A 139 7.75 -17.57 8.42
N PHE A 140 7.48 -16.45 7.74
CA PHE A 140 8.51 -15.48 7.35
C PHE A 140 9.22 -14.84 8.54
N LYS A 141 8.48 -14.55 9.61
CA LYS A 141 9.05 -14.05 10.88
C LYS A 141 10.03 -15.05 11.50
N LYS A 142 9.71 -16.35 11.52
CA LYS A 142 10.62 -17.42 11.97
C LYS A 142 11.91 -17.44 11.14
N LYS A 143 11.83 -17.22 9.86
CA LYS A 143 12.98 -17.13 8.95
C LYS A 143 13.76 -15.81 9.09
N LYS A 144 13.27 -14.85 9.87
CA LYS A 144 13.82 -13.49 10.04
C LYS A 144 13.92 -12.70 8.73
N ILE A 145 13.05 -12.99 7.77
CA ILE A 145 12.95 -12.26 6.50
C ILE A 145 12.05 -11.04 6.71
N PRO A 146 12.55 -9.81 6.43
CA PRO A 146 11.74 -8.60 6.51
C PRO A 146 10.57 -8.64 5.51
N VAL A 147 9.40 -8.26 6.00
CA VAL A 147 8.17 -8.19 5.20
C VAL A 147 7.64 -6.78 5.21
N VAL A 148 7.23 -6.30 4.04
CA VAL A 148 6.45 -5.08 3.85
C VAL A 148 5.07 -5.47 3.33
N MET A 149 4.04 -5.12 4.07
CA MET A 149 2.66 -5.25 3.63
C MET A 149 2.20 -3.99 2.89
N ILE A 150 1.43 -4.16 1.83
CA ILE A 150 0.76 -3.08 1.11
C ILE A 150 -0.74 -3.36 0.99
N ASP A 151 -1.53 -2.32 0.70
CA ASP A 151 -3.00 -2.36 0.57
C ASP A 151 -3.70 -2.72 1.88
N SER A 152 -3.48 -3.91 2.39
CA SER A 152 -4.10 -4.43 3.62
C SER A 152 -3.11 -4.51 4.77
N ASN A 153 -3.54 -4.17 5.98
CA ASN A 153 -2.75 -4.26 7.20
C ASN A 153 -3.28 -5.37 8.11
N ILE A 154 -2.37 -6.17 8.67
CA ILE A 154 -2.66 -7.17 9.71
C ILE A 154 -1.97 -6.71 11.00
N LYS A 155 -2.73 -6.00 11.85
CA LYS A 155 -2.21 -5.38 13.08
C LYS A 155 -1.74 -6.41 14.12
N GLU A 156 -2.22 -7.64 14.03
CA GLU A 156 -1.90 -8.74 14.94
C GLU A 156 -0.48 -9.29 14.77
N ILE A 157 0.22 -8.90 13.69
CA ILE A 157 1.59 -9.35 13.41
C ILE A 157 2.58 -8.21 13.65
N GLU A 158 3.33 -8.31 14.73
CA GLU A 158 4.40 -7.38 15.04
C GLU A 158 5.68 -7.66 14.22
N GLY A 159 6.47 -6.61 13.99
CA GLY A 159 7.77 -6.71 13.31
C GLY A 159 7.71 -6.72 11.80
N VAL A 160 6.53 -6.56 11.20
CA VAL A 160 6.34 -6.32 9.77
C VAL A 160 6.09 -4.83 9.51
N SER A 161 6.45 -4.37 8.30
CA SER A 161 6.15 -3.00 7.89
C SER A 161 4.87 -2.96 7.08
N TYR A 162 4.16 -1.82 7.15
CA TYR A 162 2.96 -1.57 6.35
C TYR A 162 3.04 -0.23 5.64
N ILE A 163 2.66 -0.22 4.38
CA ILE A 163 2.51 0.98 3.54
C ILE A 163 1.16 0.92 2.85
N GLY A 164 0.26 1.83 3.21
CA GLY A 164 -1.10 1.86 2.66
C GLY A 164 -1.98 2.85 3.40
N GLN A 165 -3.26 2.92 3.09
CA GLN A 165 -4.18 3.81 3.77
C GLN A 165 -4.62 3.25 5.13
N ASP A 166 -4.98 4.14 6.05
CA ASP A 166 -5.83 3.75 7.16
C ASP A 166 -7.24 3.47 6.62
N ALA A 167 -7.58 2.19 6.52
CA ALA A 167 -8.84 1.76 5.92
C ALA A 167 -10.06 2.23 6.74
N HIS A 168 -9.96 2.23 8.08
CA HIS A 168 -11.02 2.75 8.93
C HIS A 168 -11.22 4.25 8.70
N GLN A 169 -10.12 5.02 8.74
CA GLN A 169 -10.19 6.47 8.53
C GLN A 169 -10.66 6.83 7.12
N SER A 170 -10.33 6.01 6.10
CA SER A 170 -10.83 6.23 4.73
C SER A 170 -12.35 5.99 4.62
N GLY A 171 -12.87 5.01 5.35
CA GLY A 171 -14.31 4.79 5.47
C GLY A 171 -15.02 5.92 6.23
N TYR A 172 -14.42 6.38 7.31
CA TYR A 172 -14.90 7.55 8.06
C TYR A 172 -15.00 8.80 7.17
N LEU A 173 -13.99 9.01 6.33
CA LEU A 173 -14.00 10.09 5.32
C LEU A 173 -15.13 9.91 4.31
N ALA A 174 -15.42 8.66 3.86
CA ALA A 174 -16.55 8.40 2.98
C ALA A 174 -17.89 8.77 3.65
N GLY A 175 -18.05 8.49 4.95
CA GLY A 175 -19.19 8.94 5.76
C GLY A 175 -19.34 10.46 5.75
N ARG A 176 -18.23 11.18 5.93
CA ARG A 176 -18.22 12.66 5.83
C ARG A 176 -18.69 13.15 4.45
N LEU A 177 -18.20 12.55 3.36
CA LEU A 177 -18.58 12.94 1.99
C LEU A 177 -20.07 12.68 1.71
N ILE A 178 -20.61 11.60 2.22
CA ILE A 178 -22.04 11.28 2.15
C ILE A 178 -22.87 12.26 2.98
N SER A 179 -22.41 12.67 4.16
CA SER A 179 -23.13 13.55 5.08
C SER A 179 -23.40 14.96 4.53
N PHE A 180 -22.74 15.36 3.43
CA PHE A 180 -23.04 16.62 2.76
C PHE A 180 -24.40 16.62 2.02
N ALA A 181 -25.11 15.49 1.98
CA ALA A 181 -26.49 15.44 1.52
C ALA A 181 -27.40 16.21 2.49
N LYS A 182 -28.26 17.09 1.95
CA LYS A 182 -29.13 17.96 2.75
C LYS A 182 -30.58 17.68 2.40
N LYS A 183 -31.13 16.61 2.97
CA LYS A 183 -32.56 16.31 2.90
C LYS A 183 -33.10 16.06 4.31
N ASN A 184 -34.43 16.12 4.46
CA ASN A 184 -35.09 15.79 5.72
C ASN A 184 -34.88 14.33 6.11
N GLU A 185 -34.80 13.44 5.12
CA GLU A 185 -34.44 12.04 5.25
C GLU A 185 -33.45 11.69 4.12
N ASN A 186 -32.34 11.03 4.46
CA ASN A 186 -31.31 10.61 3.51
C ASN A 186 -31.19 9.08 3.52
N LYS A 187 -31.47 8.44 2.40
CA LYS A 187 -31.33 6.99 2.22
C LYS A 187 -30.01 6.66 1.54
N VAL A 188 -29.18 5.96 2.25
CA VAL A 188 -27.83 5.58 1.79
C VAL A 188 -27.78 4.09 1.52
N LEU A 189 -27.40 3.74 0.30
CA LEU A 189 -27.19 2.35 -0.12
C LEU A 189 -25.70 2.03 -0.14
N ILE A 190 -25.29 1.05 0.66
CA ILE A 190 -23.91 0.54 0.67
C ILE A 190 -23.87 -0.71 -0.20
N ILE A 191 -23.13 -0.64 -1.31
CA ILE A 191 -23.07 -1.76 -2.27
C ILE A 191 -21.69 -2.43 -2.16
N LYS A 192 -21.70 -3.66 -1.69
CA LYS A 192 -20.52 -4.51 -1.56
C LYS A 192 -20.40 -5.38 -2.82
N ILE A 193 -19.48 -5.01 -3.72
CA ILE A 193 -19.21 -5.78 -4.94
C ILE A 193 -17.96 -6.62 -4.70
N THR A 194 -18.12 -7.95 -4.62
CA THR A 194 -17.03 -8.89 -4.29
C THR A 194 -16.90 -9.99 -5.35
N ARG A 195 -15.71 -10.56 -5.53
CA ARG A 195 -15.51 -11.73 -6.42
C ARG A 195 -15.93 -13.02 -5.74
N GLU A 196 -15.53 -13.19 -4.49
CA GLU A 196 -15.98 -14.26 -3.58
C GLU A 196 -16.34 -13.65 -2.23
N ILE A 197 -16.64 -14.48 -1.22
CA ILE A 197 -16.85 -14.00 0.16
C ILE A 197 -15.51 -13.46 0.66
N GLU A 198 -15.21 -12.23 0.29
CA GLU A 198 -14.01 -11.54 0.71
C GLU A 198 -14.20 -11.04 2.14
N ASN A 199 -13.61 -11.74 3.08
CA ASN A 199 -13.33 -11.20 4.41
C ASN A 199 -12.02 -10.39 4.36
N THR A 200 -11.86 -9.50 3.36
CA THR A 200 -10.69 -8.64 3.32
C THR A 200 -10.77 -7.63 4.45
N SER A 201 -9.70 -7.54 5.22
CA SER A 201 -9.67 -6.65 6.39
C SER A 201 -9.90 -5.18 6.01
N VAL A 202 -9.41 -4.73 4.86
CA VAL A 202 -9.58 -3.37 4.33
C VAL A 202 -11.03 -3.01 4.14
N TYR A 203 -11.76 -3.88 3.49
CA TYR A 203 -13.14 -3.68 3.14
C TYR A 203 -14.05 -3.56 4.37
N LEU A 204 -13.89 -4.50 5.32
CA LEU A 204 -14.61 -4.48 6.59
C LEU A 204 -14.26 -3.23 7.42
N GLN A 205 -12.98 -2.84 7.43
CA GLN A 205 -12.54 -1.63 8.14
C GLN A 205 -13.12 -0.36 7.51
N ARG A 206 -13.22 -0.26 6.18
CA ARG A 206 -13.88 0.88 5.52
C ARG A 206 -15.34 0.99 5.91
N ILE A 207 -16.09 -0.12 5.90
CA ILE A 207 -17.50 -0.13 6.30
C ILE A 207 -17.63 0.27 7.77
N LYS A 208 -16.79 -0.29 8.64
CA LYS A 208 -16.77 0.08 10.06
C LYS A 208 -16.49 1.57 10.23
N GLY A 209 -15.47 2.10 9.56
CA GLY A 209 -15.16 3.53 9.60
C GLY A 209 -16.30 4.41 9.09
N PHE A 210 -17.00 3.97 8.04
CA PHE A 210 -18.17 4.66 7.52
C PHE A 210 -19.27 4.80 8.58
N TYR A 211 -19.61 3.72 9.27
CA TYR A 211 -20.61 3.77 10.34
C TYR A 211 -20.14 4.56 11.54
N SER A 212 -18.86 4.41 11.94
CA SER A 212 -18.29 5.19 13.05
C SER A 212 -18.41 6.71 12.83
N PHE A 213 -18.36 7.16 11.57
CA PHE A 213 -18.61 8.59 11.30
C PHE A 213 -20.01 9.02 11.75
N PHE A 214 -21.05 8.25 11.48
CA PHE A 214 -22.41 8.59 11.87
C PHE A 214 -22.69 8.32 13.35
N GLU A 215 -22.02 7.37 13.97
CA GLU A 215 -22.05 7.12 15.41
C GLU A 215 -21.45 8.28 16.18
N ASP A 216 -20.35 8.88 15.69
CA ASP A 216 -19.67 10.03 16.31
C ASP A 216 -20.41 11.37 16.05
N HIS A 217 -21.41 11.39 15.15
CA HIS A 217 -22.19 12.58 14.80
C HIS A 217 -23.68 12.33 15.06
N GLU A 218 -24.04 12.27 16.33
CA GLU A 218 -25.41 11.96 16.79
C GLU A 218 -26.46 12.96 16.26
N GLU A 219 -26.06 14.15 15.84
CA GLU A 219 -26.93 15.12 15.20
C GLU A 219 -27.42 14.71 13.81
N LEU A 220 -26.76 13.72 13.17
CA LEU A 220 -27.10 13.21 11.84
C LEU A 220 -28.14 12.08 11.91
N THR A 221 -29.23 12.28 12.61
CA THR A 221 -30.30 11.27 12.83
C THR A 221 -31.13 10.98 11.60
N ASN A 222 -30.99 11.79 10.55
CA ASN A 222 -31.81 11.72 9.33
C ASN A 222 -31.21 10.82 8.24
N PHE A 223 -30.23 9.98 8.58
CA PHE A 223 -29.63 9.01 7.65
C PHE A 223 -30.12 7.58 7.92
N LYS A 224 -30.59 6.92 6.87
CA LYS A 224 -30.98 5.50 6.88
C LYS A 224 -30.08 4.70 5.95
N PHE A 225 -29.60 3.56 6.43
CA PHE A 225 -28.62 2.74 5.72
C PHE A 225 -29.21 1.41 5.29
N THR A 226 -28.94 1.02 4.06
CA THR A 226 -29.22 -0.32 3.53
C THR A 226 -27.94 -0.89 2.94
N GLU A 227 -27.65 -2.15 3.23
CA GLU A 227 -26.51 -2.86 2.69
C GLU A 227 -26.92 -3.95 1.73
N ILE A 228 -26.26 -4.04 0.59
CA ILE A 228 -26.43 -5.16 -0.35
C ILE A 228 -25.06 -5.75 -0.72
N ASN A 229 -25.04 -7.07 -0.90
CA ASN A 229 -23.88 -7.81 -1.37
C ASN A 229 -24.15 -8.32 -2.79
N ILE A 230 -23.26 -7.99 -3.72
CA ILE A 230 -23.35 -8.41 -5.12
C ILE A 230 -22.04 -9.08 -5.49
N LYS A 231 -22.12 -10.32 -5.98
CA LYS A 231 -20.93 -10.95 -6.58
C LYS A 231 -20.63 -10.30 -7.93
N ASP A 232 -19.33 -10.19 -8.26
CA ASP A 232 -18.88 -9.65 -9.56
C ASP A 232 -19.51 -10.39 -10.75
N SER A 233 -19.70 -11.70 -10.64
CA SER A 233 -20.43 -12.53 -11.61
C SER A 233 -21.91 -12.19 -11.72
N ASP A 234 -22.48 -11.58 -10.69
CA ASP A 234 -23.92 -11.35 -10.52
C ASP A 234 -24.31 -9.87 -10.70
N VAL A 235 -23.42 -9.05 -11.25
CA VAL A 235 -23.67 -7.62 -11.51
C VAL A 235 -24.97 -7.39 -12.32
N LYS A 236 -25.36 -8.35 -13.15
CA LYS A 236 -26.66 -8.34 -13.87
C LYS A 236 -27.88 -8.35 -12.94
N LYS A 237 -27.69 -8.62 -11.64
CA LYS A 237 -28.77 -8.56 -10.63
C LYS A 237 -29.03 -7.14 -10.11
N LEU A 238 -28.26 -6.14 -10.54
CA LEU A 238 -28.61 -4.74 -10.27
C LEU A 238 -29.99 -4.46 -10.89
N ASP A 239 -30.91 -3.96 -10.07
CA ASP A 239 -32.28 -3.62 -10.45
C ASP A 239 -32.57 -2.16 -10.11
N THR A 240 -33.31 -1.47 -10.93
CA THR A 240 -33.76 -0.09 -10.71
C THR A 240 -34.45 0.11 -9.37
N LYS A 241 -35.20 -0.91 -8.91
CA LYS A 241 -35.88 -0.92 -7.60
C LYS A 241 -34.92 -0.72 -6.42
N MET A 242 -33.68 -1.17 -6.55
CA MET A 242 -32.67 -0.99 -5.49
C MET A 242 -32.30 0.47 -5.28
N PHE A 243 -32.54 1.32 -6.27
CA PHE A 243 -32.20 2.73 -6.27
C PHE A 243 -33.41 3.65 -6.12
N GLU A 244 -34.62 3.09 -5.97
CA GLU A 244 -35.80 3.87 -5.66
C GLU A 244 -35.65 4.55 -4.30
N GLU A 245 -35.85 5.86 -4.26
CA GLU A 245 -35.68 6.69 -3.08
C GLU A 245 -34.27 6.72 -2.43
N VAL A 246 -33.22 6.21 -3.14
CA VAL A 246 -31.82 6.29 -2.69
C VAL A 246 -31.25 7.67 -3.02
N ASP A 247 -30.65 8.30 -2.02
CA ASP A 247 -30.04 9.64 -2.15
C ASP A 247 -28.53 9.57 -2.34
N SER A 248 -27.91 8.52 -1.80
CA SER A 248 -26.46 8.34 -1.89
C SER A 248 -26.09 6.87 -1.95
N VAL A 249 -24.99 6.58 -2.66
CA VAL A 249 -24.42 5.23 -2.76
C VAL A 249 -22.97 5.26 -2.32
N PHE A 250 -22.61 4.33 -1.44
CA PHE A 250 -21.22 4.09 -1.04
C PHE A 250 -20.74 2.74 -1.53
N ILE A 251 -19.66 2.74 -2.31
CA ILE A 251 -18.99 1.52 -2.79
C ILE A 251 -17.59 1.45 -2.15
N PRO A 252 -17.37 0.56 -1.16
CA PRO A 252 -16.14 0.54 -0.36
C PRO A 252 -14.92 -0.07 -1.07
N ASN A 253 -14.94 -0.14 -2.40
CA ASN A 253 -13.82 -0.61 -3.21
C ASN A 253 -13.76 0.10 -4.57
N SER A 254 -12.77 -0.29 -5.41
CA SER A 254 -12.49 0.33 -6.71
C SER A 254 -13.50 -0.01 -7.83
N ARG A 255 -14.55 -0.80 -7.55
CA ARG A 255 -15.55 -1.24 -8.55
C ARG A 255 -16.75 -0.30 -8.71
N ILE A 256 -16.63 0.93 -8.26
CA ILE A 256 -17.66 1.97 -8.33
C ILE A 256 -18.18 2.20 -9.76
N HIS A 257 -17.35 2.03 -10.79
CA HIS A 257 -17.75 2.14 -12.19
C HIS A 257 -18.90 1.20 -12.58
N ILE A 258 -19.05 0.05 -11.93
CA ILE A 258 -20.11 -0.90 -12.20
C ILE A 258 -21.48 -0.29 -11.89
N VAL A 259 -21.60 0.33 -10.72
CA VAL A 259 -22.81 1.02 -10.30
C VAL A 259 -23.04 2.28 -11.12
N ALA A 260 -21.98 3.06 -11.35
CA ALA A 260 -22.06 4.27 -12.18
C ALA A 260 -22.55 3.97 -13.60
N GLN A 261 -22.04 2.89 -14.22
CA GLN A 261 -22.50 2.43 -15.53
C GLN A 261 -24.00 2.07 -15.52
N PHE A 262 -24.43 1.28 -14.51
CA PHE A 262 -25.83 0.89 -14.38
C PHE A 262 -26.76 2.10 -14.25
N LEU A 263 -26.44 3.05 -13.36
CA LEU A 263 -27.24 4.26 -13.16
C LEU A 263 -27.34 5.11 -14.44
N LYS A 264 -26.23 5.25 -15.17
CA LYS A 264 -26.20 5.96 -16.44
C LYS A 264 -27.04 5.27 -17.51
N GLU A 265 -26.93 3.95 -17.67
CA GLU A 265 -27.71 3.16 -18.64
C GLU A 265 -29.21 3.21 -18.35
N LYS A 266 -29.60 3.27 -17.07
CA LYS A 266 -31.01 3.39 -16.64
C LYS A 266 -31.49 4.82 -16.52
N ASN A 267 -30.66 5.81 -16.85
CA ASN A 267 -30.94 7.25 -16.73
C ASN A 267 -31.41 7.65 -15.30
N ILE A 268 -30.85 7.00 -14.27
CA ILE A 268 -31.10 7.32 -12.87
C ILE A 268 -30.14 8.44 -12.47
N LYS A 269 -30.67 9.58 -12.01
CA LYS A 269 -29.92 10.80 -11.69
C LYS A 269 -30.22 11.27 -10.26
N GLY A 270 -29.35 12.16 -9.74
CA GLY A 270 -29.56 12.80 -8.45
C GLY A 270 -29.12 11.96 -7.25
N ILE A 271 -28.45 10.84 -7.49
CA ILE A 271 -27.83 10.01 -6.46
C ILE A 271 -26.38 10.40 -6.32
N ARG A 272 -25.93 10.75 -5.11
CA ARG A 272 -24.51 10.98 -4.82
C ARG A 272 -23.75 9.67 -4.74
N ILE A 273 -22.62 9.55 -5.44
CA ILE A 273 -21.82 8.32 -5.49
C ILE A 273 -20.42 8.56 -4.97
N VAL A 274 -20.04 7.77 -3.95
CA VAL A 274 -18.72 7.78 -3.33
C VAL A 274 -18.08 6.41 -3.40
N GLY A 275 -16.81 6.35 -3.84
CA GLY A 275 -16.06 5.10 -3.88
C GLY A 275 -14.56 5.32 -3.94
N TYR A 276 -13.85 4.37 -4.53
CA TYR A 276 -12.39 4.35 -4.46
C TYR A 276 -11.73 4.28 -5.83
N ASP A 277 -10.52 4.82 -5.88
CA ASP A 277 -9.50 4.66 -6.90
C ASP A 277 -9.71 5.35 -8.24
N LEU A 278 -8.63 5.94 -8.71
CA LEU A 278 -8.54 6.66 -9.98
C LEU A 278 -8.22 5.68 -11.13
N LEU A 279 -9.11 4.68 -11.34
CA LEU A 279 -9.01 3.74 -12.45
C LEU A 279 -9.63 4.31 -13.72
N LYS A 280 -9.18 3.88 -14.91
CA LYS A 280 -9.66 4.42 -16.20
C LYS A 280 -11.18 4.48 -16.32
N LYS A 281 -11.86 3.40 -15.91
CA LYS A 281 -13.33 3.35 -15.95
C LYS A 281 -13.97 4.32 -14.95
N ASN A 282 -13.38 4.45 -13.75
CA ASN A 282 -13.87 5.37 -12.73
C ASN A 282 -13.73 6.83 -13.16
N ILE A 283 -12.60 7.16 -13.83
CA ILE A 283 -12.33 8.50 -14.36
C ILE A 283 -13.42 8.92 -15.34
N GLN A 284 -13.82 8.04 -16.28
CA GLN A 284 -14.87 8.36 -17.26
C GLN A 284 -16.18 8.80 -16.58
N PHE A 285 -16.57 8.14 -15.49
CA PHE A 285 -17.79 8.48 -14.75
C PHE A 285 -17.60 9.65 -13.77
N LEU A 286 -16.37 9.94 -13.36
CA LEU A 286 -16.03 11.15 -12.62
C LEU A 286 -16.11 12.39 -13.53
N GLU A 287 -15.58 12.29 -14.76
CA GLU A 287 -15.59 13.35 -15.77
C GLU A 287 -16.99 13.74 -16.21
N ASP A 288 -17.87 12.76 -16.40
CA ASP A 288 -19.26 13.02 -16.81
C ASP A 288 -20.21 13.36 -15.64
N GLY A 289 -19.68 13.34 -14.40
CA GLY A 289 -20.43 13.72 -13.19
C GLY A 289 -21.36 12.64 -12.67
N THR A 290 -21.25 11.38 -13.14
CA THR A 290 -21.99 10.25 -12.58
C THR A 290 -21.40 9.84 -11.21
N ILE A 291 -20.09 9.89 -11.05
CA ILE A 291 -19.40 9.72 -9.76
C ILE A 291 -19.08 11.11 -9.20
N ASP A 292 -19.40 11.35 -7.93
CA ASP A 292 -19.12 12.61 -7.26
C ASP A 292 -17.73 12.63 -6.62
N PHE A 293 -17.36 11.54 -5.91
CA PHE A 293 -16.11 11.47 -5.15
C PHE A 293 -15.41 10.14 -5.31
N LEU A 294 -14.09 10.20 -5.49
CA LEU A 294 -13.19 9.06 -5.39
C LEU A 294 -12.19 9.31 -4.26
N ILE A 295 -12.02 8.32 -3.38
CA ILE A 295 -10.94 8.31 -2.40
C ILE A 295 -9.78 7.53 -3.01
N HIS A 296 -8.70 8.22 -3.37
CA HIS A 296 -7.59 7.63 -4.09
C HIS A 296 -6.55 7.03 -3.13
N GLN A 297 -6.21 5.76 -3.36
CA GLN A 297 -5.29 4.98 -2.52
C GLN A 297 -3.82 5.09 -2.97
N LYS A 298 -3.55 5.70 -4.12
CA LYS A 298 -2.21 5.81 -4.71
C LYS A 298 -1.50 4.45 -4.87
N PRO A 299 -2.11 3.50 -5.58
CA PRO A 299 -1.60 2.14 -5.68
C PRO A 299 -0.20 2.06 -6.32
N GLU A 300 0.12 2.93 -7.28
CA GLU A 300 1.44 2.99 -7.90
C GLU A 300 2.51 3.40 -6.88
N GLU A 301 2.22 4.43 -6.07
CA GLU A 301 3.12 4.88 -5.02
C GLU A 301 3.30 3.81 -3.94
N GLN A 302 2.24 3.06 -3.57
CA GLN A 302 2.36 1.94 -2.63
C GLN A 302 3.32 0.87 -3.14
N GLY A 303 3.23 0.50 -4.41
CA GLY A 303 4.15 -0.47 -5.04
C GLY A 303 5.59 0.00 -5.01
N TYR A 304 5.83 1.23 -5.47
CA TYR A 304 7.17 1.83 -5.47
C TYR A 304 7.75 1.94 -4.05
N MET A 305 6.98 2.51 -3.11
CA MET A 305 7.42 2.70 -1.74
C MET A 305 7.66 1.38 -1.01
N GLY A 306 6.91 0.32 -1.33
CA GLY A 306 7.11 -1.01 -0.76
C GLY A 306 8.51 -1.56 -1.06
N ILE A 307 8.93 -1.51 -2.32
CA ILE A 307 10.28 -1.92 -2.73
C ILE A 307 11.35 -0.94 -2.21
N SER A 308 11.09 0.37 -2.29
CA SER A 308 11.99 1.39 -1.74
C SER A 308 12.24 1.20 -0.24
N HIS A 309 11.22 0.77 0.51
CA HIS A 309 11.33 0.48 1.94
C HIS A 309 12.26 -0.72 2.22
N LEU A 310 12.09 -1.83 1.48
CA LEU A 310 13.00 -2.97 1.56
C LEU A 310 14.43 -2.56 1.19
N TYR A 311 14.58 -1.77 0.13
CA TYR A 311 15.87 -1.27 -0.30
C TYR A 311 16.55 -0.41 0.78
N LYS A 312 15.87 0.56 1.36
CA LYS A 312 16.40 1.39 2.45
C LYS A 312 16.83 0.54 3.65
N LYS A 313 15.97 -0.39 4.07
CA LYS A 313 16.23 -1.25 5.24
C LYS A 313 17.37 -2.24 5.00
N LEU A 314 17.39 -2.91 3.84
CA LEU A 314 18.29 -4.05 3.60
C LEU A 314 19.59 -3.65 2.90
N VAL A 315 19.51 -2.73 1.94
CA VAL A 315 20.67 -2.31 1.15
C VAL A 315 21.37 -1.12 1.81
N LEU A 316 20.62 -0.08 2.16
CA LEU A 316 21.17 1.13 2.79
C LEU A 316 21.38 0.99 4.30
N LYS A 317 20.75 -0.04 4.93
CA LYS A 317 20.78 -0.25 6.39
C LYS A 317 20.27 0.97 7.18
N GLU A 318 19.30 1.67 6.59
CA GLU A 318 18.62 2.78 7.24
C GLU A 318 17.59 2.28 8.25
N ASP A 319 17.38 3.06 9.29
CA ASP A 319 16.24 2.87 10.17
C ASP A 319 14.99 3.41 9.46
N VAL A 320 13.99 2.54 9.28
CA VAL A 320 12.77 2.85 8.54
C VAL A 320 11.53 2.70 9.43
N LYS A 321 10.55 3.59 9.24
CA LYS A 321 9.29 3.51 9.99
C LYS A 321 8.51 2.25 9.58
N ASN A 322 8.10 1.45 10.55
CA ASN A 322 7.31 0.25 10.28
C ASN A 322 5.89 0.55 9.78
N MET A 323 5.33 1.72 10.07
CA MET A 323 3.98 2.12 9.65
C MET A 323 4.05 3.41 8.84
N ILE A 324 3.63 3.34 7.59
CA ILE A 324 3.55 4.49 6.68
C ILE A 324 2.13 4.56 6.13
N TYR A 325 1.36 5.55 6.60
CA TYR A 325 0.04 5.81 6.06
C TYR A 325 0.12 6.70 4.82
N MET A 326 -0.48 6.20 3.74
CA MET A 326 -0.68 6.97 2.51
C MET A 326 -1.75 8.06 2.73
N PRO A 327 -1.61 9.22 2.07
CA PRO A 327 -2.63 10.26 2.14
C PRO A 327 -4.03 9.76 1.74
N LEU A 328 -5.06 10.30 2.40
CA LEU A 328 -6.46 10.13 2.00
C LEU A 328 -6.81 11.27 1.02
N GLU A 329 -6.60 11.05 -0.26
CA GLU A 329 -6.83 12.06 -1.29
C GLU A 329 -8.26 11.97 -1.81
N ILE A 330 -9.02 13.07 -1.68
CA ILE A 330 -10.37 13.19 -2.23
C ILE A 330 -10.26 13.75 -3.65
N LEU A 331 -10.77 13.00 -4.61
CA LEU A 331 -10.79 13.39 -6.01
C LEU A 331 -12.21 13.66 -6.48
N VAL A 332 -12.34 14.77 -7.14
CA VAL A 332 -13.53 15.23 -7.86
C VAL A 332 -13.17 15.56 -9.30
N LYS A 333 -14.17 15.81 -10.13
CA LYS A 333 -13.98 16.18 -11.54
C LYS A 333 -12.97 17.31 -11.74
N GLU A 334 -12.92 18.27 -10.83
CA GLU A 334 -12.11 19.47 -10.96
C GLU A 334 -10.64 19.29 -10.59
N ASN A 335 -10.29 18.21 -9.84
CA ASN A 335 -8.92 18.05 -9.34
C ASN A 335 -8.22 16.73 -9.72
N TYR A 336 -8.94 15.73 -10.25
CA TYR A 336 -8.34 14.41 -10.50
C TYR A 336 -7.15 14.44 -11.47
N SER A 337 -7.16 15.34 -12.45
CA SER A 337 -6.09 15.46 -13.45
C SER A 337 -4.75 15.88 -12.85
N TYR A 338 -4.77 16.68 -11.78
CA TYR A 338 -3.55 17.09 -11.06
C TYR A 338 -2.92 15.92 -10.31
N SER A 339 -3.73 15.00 -9.78
CA SER A 339 -3.22 13.78 -9.15
C SER A 339 -2.53 12.83 -10.15
N GLN A 340 -2.95 12.87 -11.43
CA GLN A 340 -2.30 12.10 -12.49
C GLN A 340 -0.96 12.70 -12.96
N GLN A 341 -0.82 14.02 -12.91
CA GLN A 341 0.40 14.72 -13.35
C GLN A 341 1.56 14.56 -12.36
N ASN A 342 1.26 14.41 -11.08
CA ASN A 342 2.23 14.26 -10.00
C ASN A 342 2.63 12.77 -9.77
N LYS A 343 2.50 11.91 -10.78
CA LYS A 343 3.00 10.54 -10.70
C LYS A 343 4.53 10.56 -10.66
N LEU A 344 5.10 9.81 -9.72
CA LEU A 344 6.55 9.61 -9.52
C LEU A 344 7.28 9.18 -10.79
#